data_26c47cc7086f039ba508a94006a75c58
#
_entry.id   26c47cc7086f039ba508a94006a75c58
#
_cell.length_a   1.000
_cell.length_b   1.000
_cell.length_c   1.000
_cell.angle_alpha   90.00
_cell.angle_beta   90.00
_cell.angle_gamma   90.00
#
_symmetry.space_group_name_H-M   'P 1'
#
loop_
_entity.id
_entity.type
_entity.pdbx_description
1 polymer ?
#
loop_
_entity_poly.entity_id
_entity_poly.type
_entity_poly.pdbx_seq_one_letter_code
_entity_poly.pdbx_strand_id
1 'polypeptide(L)'
;CLSPIGDTLIKKGLMHVLEGLRPEYYATPVTRSPKAVNGNPFIIEAGIVYGGDIPSDGPVQILRFANRVPLLYQQGACAITKAISELDWRRYGLEQRGGKGIPYGPAIIMVHIASTKVPFTSEGKEAVASLPEIMSEIGLALRLCARNLKSHLNKMERKKKTHAKFEIVQEILPDMAQKAAQQLGRPVPNLDRTITKIMNV
;
A
#
# COMPACT_ATOMS: atom_id res chain seq x y z
N CYS A 1 -10.80 -29.00 -2.96
CA CYS A 1 -11.37 -27.70 -3.32
C CYS A 1 -10.51 -26.57 -2.73
N LEU A 2 -10.06 -25.59 -3.52
CA LEU A 2 -9.39 -24.41 -2.97
C LEU A 2 -10.43 -23.50 -2.34
N SER A 3 -10.10 -22.90 -1.18
CA SER A 3 -11.01 -22.03 -0.44
C SER A 3 -10.35 -20.63 -0.26
N PRO A 4 -10.39 -19.76 -1.29
CA PRO A 4 -9.90 -18.40 -1.15
C PRO A 4 -10.76 -17.63 -0.14
N ILE A 5 -10.17 -16.57 0.44
CA ILE A 5 -10.88 -15.65 1.35
C ILE A 5 -11.77 -14.73 0.53
N GLY A 6 -11.27 -14.23 -0.59
CA GLY A 6 -11.93 -13.25 -1.45
C GLY A 6 -11.79 -11.81 -0.98
N ASP A 7 -11.85 -10.88 -1.92
CA ASP A 7 -11.54 -9.46 -1.73
C ASP A 7 -12.35 -8.80 -0.61
N THR A 8 -13.66 -9.11 -0.54
CA THR A 8 -14.56 -8.51 0.45
C THR A 8 -14.20 -8.93 1.88
N LEU A 9 -13.90 -10.21 2.09
CA LEU A 9 -13.55 -10.74 3.41
C LEU A 9 -12.14 -10.34 3.82
N ILE A 10 -11.19 -10.26 2.86
CA ILE A 10 -9.84 -9.73 3.11
C ILE A 10 -9.93 -8.29 3.61
N LYS A 11 -10.73 -7.46 2.94
CA LYS A 11 -10.95 -6.08 3.36
C LYS A 11 -11.55 -5.99 4.75
N LYS A 12 -12.61 -6.75 5.03
CA LYS A 12 -13.23 -6.81 6.36
C LYS A 12 -12.26 -7.30 7.44
N GLY A 13 -11.48 -8.34 7.16
CA GLY A 13 -10.48 -8.88 8.07
C GLY A 13 -9.37 -7.88 8.39
N LEU A 14 -8.87 -7.16 7.40
CA LEU A 14 -7.89 -6.09 7.60
C LEU A 14 -8.48 -4.95 8.45
N MET A 15 -9.75 -4.58 8.23
CA MET A 15 -10.43 -3.57 9.06
C MET A 15 -10.57 -4.03 10.51
N HIS A 16 -10.82 -5.32 10.74
CA HIS A 16 -10.97 -5.87 12.09
C HIS A 16 -9.64 -5.95 12.85
N VAL A 17 -8.56 -6.35 12.17
CA VAL A 17 -7.21 -6.41 12.76
C VAL A 17 -6.71 -5.02 13.20
N LEU A 18 -7.22 -3.97 12.58
CA LEU A 18 -6.83 -2.59 12.91
C LEU A 18 -7.38 -2.11 14.27
N GLU A 19 -8.28 -2.85 14.94
CA GLU A 19 -8.78 -2.58 16.31
C GLU A 19 -9.04 -1.09 16.61
N GLY A 20 -9.71 -0.38 15.67
CA GLY A 20 -10.02 1.04 15.80
C GLY A 20 -9.02 1.98 15.12
N LEU A 21 -7.88 1.51 14.65
CA LEU A 21 -7.00 2.28 13.77
C LEU A 21 -7.70 2.53 12.44
N ARG A 22 -7.64 3.77 11.97
CA ARG A 22 -8.24 4.18 10.69
C ARG A 22 -7.14 4.35 9.65
N PRO A 23 -6.94 3.39 8.73
CA PRO A 23 -6.01 3.58 7.64
C PRO A 23 -6.54 4.63 6.66
N GLU A 24 -5.64 5.36 6.04
CA GLU A 24 -5.98 6.33 5.00
C GLU A 24 -6.37 5.64 3.69
N TYR A 25 -5.75 4.49 3.42
CA TYR A 25 -5.93 3.79 2.15
C TYR A 25 -5.96 2.27 2.30
N TYR A 26 -6.91 1.65 1.61
CA TYR A 26 -6.99 0.21 1.39
C TYR A 26 -6.68 -0.08 -0.07
N ALA A 27 -5.53 -0.68 -0.37
CA ALA A 27 -5.27 -1.19 -1.71
C ALA A 27 -6.28 -2.29 -2.04
N THR A 28 -6.79 -2.30 -3.28
CA THR A 28 -7.66 -3.38 -3.73
C THR A 28 -6.95 -4.71 -3.54
N PRO A 29 -7.51 -5.65 -2.77
CA PRO A 29 -6.93 -6.96 -2.60
C PRO A 29 -6.77 -7.66 -3.96
N VAL A 30 -5.81 -8.55 -4.05
CA VAL A 30 -5.49 -9.29 -5.26
C VAL A 30 -5.63 -10.78 -4.98
N THR A 31 -6.49 -11.45 -5.73
CA THR A 31 -6.58 -12.90 -5.79
C THR A 31 -5.97 -13.39 -7.11
N ARG A 32 -4.92 -14.21 -7.03
CA ARG A 32 -4.23 -14.76 -8.21
C ARG A 32 -5.01 -15.96 -8.77
N SER A 33 -4.85 -16.20 -10.07
CA SER A 33 -5.37 -17.41 -10.69
C SER A 33 -4.72 -18.66 -10.08
N PRO A 34 -5.45 -19.78 -9.97
CA PRO A 34 -4.89 -21.03 -9.45
C PRO A 34 -3.65 -21.47 -10.21
N LYS A 35 -2.64 -21.93 -9.48
CA LYS A 35 -1.41 -22.58 -9.98
C LYS A 35 -1.25 -23.92 -9.30
N ALA A 36 -0.32 -24.72 -9.76
CA ALA A 36 0.01 -25.99 -9.15
C ALA A 36 1.52 -26.09 -8.85
N VAL A 37 1.85 -26.69 -7.73
CA VAL A 37 3.21 -27.04 -7.33
C VAL A 37 3.22 -28.49 -6.84
N ASN A 38 4.10 -29.33 -7.40
CA ASN A 38 4.15 -30.77 -7.11
C ASN A 38 2.77 -31.46 -7.20
N GLY A 39 1.96 -31.11 -8.22
CA GLY A 39 0.62 -31.64 -8.43
C GLY A 39 -0.46 -31.09 -7.49
N ASN A 40 -0.13 -30.23 -6.53
CA ASN A 40 -1.09 -29.64 -5.61
C ASN A 40 -1.47 -28.22 -6.06
N PRO A 41 -2.76 -27.94 -6.29
CA PRO A 41 -3.21 -26.61 -6.65
C PRO A 41 -3.12 -25.64 -5.47
N PHE A 42 -2.78 -24.36 -5.77
CA PHE A 42 -2.76 -23.29 -4.80
C PHE A 42 -3.23 -21.97 -5.40
N ILE A 43 -3.68 -21.07 -4.55
CA ILE A 43 -4.04 -19.69 -4.86
C ILE A 43 -3.32 -18.77 -3.87
N ILE A 44 -2.81 -17.64 -4.37
CA ILE A 44 -2.26 -16.56 -3.54
C ILE A 44 -3.22 -15.38 -3.54
N GLU A 45 -3.46 -14.85 -2.36
CA GLU A 45 -4.18 -13.60 -2.14
C GLU A 45 -3.31 -12.63 -1.35
N ALA A 46 -3.37 -11.35 -1.70
CA ALA A 46 -2.62 -10.30 -1.02
C ALA A 46 -3.48 -9.06 -0.82
N GLY A 47 -3.23 -8.34 0.28
CA GLY A 47 -3.84 -7.06 0.58
C GLY A 47 -2.85 -6.13 1.27
N ILE A 48 -2.99 -4.83 1.06
CA ILE A 48 -2.17 -3.80 1.70
C ILE A 48 -3.10 -2.70 2.21
N VAL A 49 -2.86 -2.27 3.45
CA VAL A 49 -3.44 -1.04 4.00
C VAL A 49 -2.32 -0.07 4.35
N TYR A 50 -2.57 1.23 4.23
CA TYR A 50 -1.54 2.25 4.36
C TYR A 50 -2.08 3.52 5.03
N GLY A 51 -1.21 4.16 5.82
CA GLY A 51 -1.43 5.50 6.37
C GLY A 51 -2.43 5.57 7.51
N GLY A 52 -2.94 6.78 7.77
CA GLY A 52 -3.82 7.04 8.90
C GLY A 52 -3.14 6.83 10.25
N ASP A 53 -3.81 6.10 11.14
CA ASP A 53 -3.33 5.86 12.51
C ASP A 53 -2.28 4.72 12.59
N ILE A 54 -1.90 4.10 11.45
CA ILE A 54 -0.87 3.05 11.44
C ILE A 54 0.50 3.67 11.77
N PRO A 55 1.27 3.11 12.74
CA PRO A 55 2.59 3.62 13.09
C PRO A 55 3.53 3.69 11.88
N SER A 56 4.25 4.81 11.75
CA SER A 56 5.15 5.09 10.63
C SER A 56 6.63 4.88 10.94
N ASP A 57 7.00 4.76 12.21
CA ASP A 57 8.36 4.74 12.72
C ASP A 57 8.98 3.33 12.83
N GLY A 58 8.26 2.31 12.36
CA GLY A 58 8.66 0.92 12.44
C GLY A 58 8.60 0.16 11.11
N PRO A 59 9.02 -1.12 11.14
CA PRO A 59 8.81 -2.02 10.02
C PRO A 59 7.31 -2.25 9.81
N VAL A 60 6.92 -2.49 8.57
CA VAL A 60 5.53 -2.83 8.24
C VAL A 60 5.09 -4.09 8.96
N GLN A 61 3.85 -4.13 9.40
CA GLN A 61 3.27 -5.35 9.97
C GLN A 61 2.96 -6.34 8.85
N ILE A 62 3.34 -7.59 9.04
CA ILE A 62 3.10 -8.67 8.08
C ILE A 62 2.10 -9.67 8.68
N LEU A 63 0.98 -9.83 8.01
CA LEU A 63 -0.05 -10.83 8.33
C LEU A 63 0.05 -11.99 7.35
N ARG A 64 0.31 -13.19 7.86
CA ARG A 64 0.54 -14.39 7.07
C ARG A 64 -0.53 -15.42 7.38
N PHE A 65 -1.15 -15.97 6.35
CA PHE A 65 -2.21 -16.97 6.48
C PHE A 65 -1.99 -18.14 5.54
N ALA A 66 -2.31 -19.34 5.99
CA ALA A 66 -2.39 -20.55 5.19
C ALA A 66 -3.73 -21.24 5.44
N ASN A 67 -4.52 -21.46 4.40
CA ASN A 67 -5.88 -22.02 4.50
C ASN A 67 -6.73 -21.32 5.59
N ARG A 68 -6.66 -19.96 5.62
CA ARG A 68 -7.34 -19.08 6.58
C ARG A 68 -6.82 -19.15 8.02
N VAL A 69 -5.78 -19.94 8.29
CA VAL A 69 -5.15 -20.03 9.62
C VAL A 69 -3.97 -19.05 9.68
N PRO A 70 -3.89 -18.20 10.71
CA PRO A 70 -2.77 -17.28 10.88
C PRO A 70 -1.47 -18.06 11.21
N LEU A 71 -0.36 -17.61 10.61
CA LEU A 71 0.98 -18.13 10.88
C LEU A 71 1.71 -17.18 11.83
N LEU A 72 1.71 -17.50 13.12
CA LEU A 72 2.20 -16.60 14.15
C LEU A 72 3.71 -16.71 14.39
N TYR A 73 4.30 -17.89 14.17
CA TYR A 73 5.70 -18.18 14.49
C TYR A 73 6.57 -18.32 13.25
N GLN A 74 7.89 -18.44 13.43
CA GLN A 74 8.89 -18.67 12.37
C GLN A 74 8.78 -17.70 11.17
N GLN A 75 8.55 -16.43 11.45
CA GLN A 75 8.34 -15.41 10.41
C GLN A 75 9.49 -15.33 9.40
N GLY A 76 10.75 -15.40 9.84
CA GLY A 76 11.92 -15.30 8.98
C GLY A 76 12.12 -16.49 8.03
N ALA A 77 11.62 -17.68 8.38
CA ALA A 77 11.71 -18.88 7.56
C ALA A 77 10.62 -18.97 6.49
N CYS A 78 9.55 -18.17 6.62
CA CYS A 78 8.35 -18.26 5.80
C CYS A 78 8.56 -17.67 4.40
N ALA A 79 8.12 -18.37 3.35
CA ALA A 79 8.12 -17.91 1.97
C ALA A 79 7.44 -16.54 1.79
N ILE A 80 6.38 -16.27 2.54
CA ILE A 80 5.64 -14.99 2.50
C ILE A 80 6.56 -13.84 2.92
N THR A 81 7.24 -13.97 4.05
CA THR A 81 8.16 -12.94 4.54
C THR A 81 9.35 -12.75 3.62
N LYS A 82 9.91 -13.86 3.09
CA LYS A 82 11.01 -13.79 2.13
C LYS A 82 10.61 -13.05 0.86
N ALA A 83 9.45 -13.37 0.27
CA ALA A 83 8.94 -12.69 -0.91
C ALA A 83 8.72 -11.20 -0.70
N ILE A 84 8.21 -10.80 0.49
CA ILE A 84 8.09 -9.39 0.88
C ILE A 84 9.47 -8.74 0.98
N SER A 85 10.45 -9.41 1.57
CA SER A 85 11.81 -8.89 1.77
C SER A 85 12.62 -8.76 0.47
N GLU A 86 12.32 -9.57 -0.55
CA GLU A 86 13.01 -9.55 -1.84
C GLU A 86 12.46 -8.47 -2.79
N LEU A 87 11.26 -7.97 -2.55
CA LEU A 87 10.65 -6.92 -3.38
C LEU A 87 11.24 -5.56 -3.03
N ASP A 88 11.66 -4.78 -4.04
CA ASP A 88 12.11 -3.38 -3.85
C ASP A 88 10.91 -2.45 -3.64
N TRP A 89 10.54 -2.24 -2.38
CA TRP A 89 9.41 -1.43 -1.96
C TRP A 89 9.60 0.08 -2.14
N ARG A 90 10.84 0.56 -2.29
CA ARG A 90 11.14 1.98 -2.56
C ARG A 90 10.45 2.45 -3.84
N ARG A 91 10.33 1.56 -4.83
CA ARG A 91 9.61 1.83 -6.08
C ARG A 91 8.12 2.11 -5.86
N TYR A 92 7.58 1.65 -4.75
CA TYR A 92 6.16 1.75 -4.41
C TYR A 92 5.86 2.77 -3.31
N GLY A 93 6.89 3.45 -2.79
CA GLY A 93 6.73 4.55 -1.83
C GLY A 93 6.83 4.14 -0.36
N LEU A 94 7.35 2.95 -0.07
CA LEU A 94 7.75 2.53 1.27
C LEU A 94 9.27 2.60 1.41
N GLU A 95 9.75 2.95 2.60
CA GLU A 95 11.17 2.98 2.88
C GLU A 95 11.73 1.56 3.01
N GLN A 96 12.95 1.34 2.52
CA GLN A 96 13.61 0.04 2.62
C GLN A 96 15.12 0.22 2.51
N ARG A 97 15.86 -0.26 3.50
CA ARG A 97 17.33 -0.15 3.52
C ARG A 97 17.94 -1.05 2.44
N GLY A 98 18.75 -0.46 1.55
CA GLY A 98 19.41 -1.23 0.49
C GLY A 98 18.49 -1.90 -0.54
N GLY A 99 17.17 -1.63 -0.52
CA GLY A 99 16.20 -2.23 -1.46
C GLY A 99 15.86 -3.70 -1.18
N LYS A 100 16.26 -4.22 -0.04
CA LYS A 100 15.96 -5.58 0.45
C LYS A 100 15.58 -5.54 1.92
N GLY A 101 14.98 -6.62 2.42
CA GLY A 101 14.50 -6.71 3.79
C GLY A 101 13.07 -6.23 3.96
N ILE A 102 12.57 -6.26 5.17
CA ILE A 102 11.21 -5.80 5.47
C ILE A 102 11.15 -4.28 5.29
N PRO A 103 10.18 -3.75 4.53
CA PRO A 103 10.03 -2.31 4.36
C PRO A 103 9.59 -1.62 5.65
N TYR A 104 9.81 -0.30 5.72
CA TYR A 104 9.40 0.57 6.82
C TYR A 104 8.29 1.52 6.36
N GLY A 105 7.44 1.89 7.29
CA GLY A 105 6.38 2.86 7.04
C GLY A 105 5.01 2.41 7.56
N PRO A 106 4.00 3.29 7.46
CA PRO A 106 2.67 3.05 8.01
C PRO A 106 1.86 2.09 7.12
N ALA A 107 2.25 0.83 7.07
CA ALA A 107 1.57 -0.16 6.25
C ALA A 107 1.42 -1.51 6.95
N ILE A 108 0.36 -2.22 6.58
CA ILE A 108 0.13 -3.62 6.92
C ILE A 108 0.01 -4.39 5.62
N ILE A 109 0.80 -5.44 5.47
CA ILE A 109 0.82 -6.32 4.30
C ILE A 109 0.27 -7.68 4.72
N MET A 110 -0.82 -8.10 4.09
CA MET A 110 -1.41 -9.42 4.28
C MET A 110 -1.14 -10.30 3.08
N VAL A 111 -0.76 -11.56 3.32
CA VAL A 111 -0.68 -12.59 2.29
C VAL A 111 -1.32 -13.87 2.79
N HIS A 112 -2.17 -14.45 1.98
CA HIS A 112 -2.83 -15.71 2.22
C HIS A 112 -2.49 -16.71 1.10
N ILE A 113 -2.17 -17.95 1.47
CA ILE A 113 -2.08 -19.08 0.58
C ILE A 113 -3.21 -20.07 0.86
N ALA A 114 -4.02 -20.37 -0.15
CA ALA A 114 -4.98 -21.47 -0.12
C ALA A 114 -4.45 -22.61 -0.98
N SER A 115 -4.32 -23.82 -0.42
CA SER A 115 -3.87 -25.01 -1.13
C SER A 115 -4.49 -26.26 -0.56
N THR A 116 -4.69 -27.28 -1.40
CA THR A 116 -5.09 -28.62 -0.95
C THR A 116 -4.04 -29.25 -0.05
N LYS A 117 -2.76 -28.91 -0.26
CA LYS A 117 -1.63 -29.35 0.55
C LYS A 117 -0.61 -28.22 0.60
N VAL A 118 -0.70 -27.37 1.64
CA VAL A 118 0.28 -26.29 1.85
C VAL A 118 1.65 -26.90 2.16
N PRO A 119 2.70 -26.56 1.40
CA PRO A 119 4.04 -27.03 1.73
C PRO A 119 4.60 -26.22 2.89
N PHE A 120 4.65 -26.80 4.07
CA PHE A 120 5.24 -26.19 5.26
C PHE A 120 6.71 -26.58 5.41
N THR A 121 7.48 -25.77 6.12
CA THR A 121 8.90 -26.04 6.42
C THR A 121 9.09 -27.12 7.48
N SER A 122 8.08 -27.34 8.33
CA SER A 122 8.09 -28.28 9.45
C SER A 122 6.69 -28.82 9.74
N GLU A 123 6.61 -29.87 10.55
CA GLU A 123 5.33 -30.46 11.01
C GLU A 123 4.47 -29.46 11.83
N GLY A 124 5.10 -28.50 12.49
CA GLY A 124 4.40 -27.45 13.23
C GLY A 124 3.54 -26.51 12.40
N LYS A 125 3.61 -26.57 11.06
CA LYS A 125 2.82 -25.75 10.10
C LYS A 125 2.91 -24.23 10.35
N GLU A 126 4.08 -23.76 10.81
CA GLU A 126 4.28 -22.37 11.21
C GLU A 126 4.78 -21.46 10.09
N ALA A 127 5.43 -22.06 9.08
CA ALA A 127 6.01 -21.34 7.95
C ALA A 127 5.82 -22.10 6.63
N VAL A 128 5.47 -21.37 5.58
CA VAL A 128 5.36 -21.91 4.22
C VAL A 128 6.75 -22.07 3.61
N ALA A 129 6.99 -23.22 2.98
CA ALA A 129 8.27 -23.52 2.32
C ALA A 129 8.50 -22.61 1.09
N SER A 130 9.76 -22.19 0.91
CA SER A 130 10.16 -21.28 -0.17
C SER A 130 10.34 -22.02 -1.50
N LEU A 131 9.22 -22.48 -2.08
CA LEU A 131 9.23 -23.09 -3.41
C LEU A 131 9.19 -22.00 -4.49
N PRO A 132 9.94 -22.13 -5.61
CA PRO A 132 10.05 -21.10 -6.65
C PRO A 132 8.70 -20.65 -7.20
N GLU A 133 7.76 -21.56 -7.43
CA GLU A 133 6.43 -21.29 -7.96
C GLU A 133 5.59 -20.43 -6.97
N ILE A 134 5.67 -20.79 -5.70
CA ILE A 134 4.96 -20.06 -4.63
C ILE A 134 5.57 -18.67 -4.43
N MET A 135 6.90 -18.58 -4.38
CA MET A 135 7.62 -17.30 -4.26
C MET A 135 7.29 -16.37 -5.43
N SER A 136 7.25 -16.90 -6.66
CA SER A 136 6.90 -16.16 -7.86
C SER A 136 5.47 -15.59 -7.79
N GLU A 137 4.48 -16.43 -7.44
CA GLU A 137 3.07 -15.98 -7.37
C GLU A 137 2.82 -14.98 -6.22
N ILE A 138 3.47 -15.16 -5.07
CA ILE A 138 3.45 -14.17 -3.98
C ILE A 138 4.03 -12.86 -4.49
N GLY A 139 5.19 -12.88 -5.14
CA GLY A 139 5.82 -11.69 -5.69
C GLY A 139 4.95 -10.98 -6.73
N LEU A 140 4.21 -11.71 -7.57
CA LEU A 140 3.26 -11.14 -8.53
C LEU A 140 2.06 -10.48 -7.83
N ALA A 141 1.47 -11.13 -6.84
CA ALA A 141 0.36 -10.59 -6.05
C ALA A 141 0.77 -9.30 -5.35
N LEU A 142 1.93 -9.31 -4.68
CA LEU A 142 2.46 -8.14 -3.97
C LEU A 142 2.74 -6.97 -4.92
N ARG A 143 3.32 -7.20 -6.10
CA ARG A 143 3.55 -6.14 -7.10
C ARG A 143 2.25 -5.49 -7.57
N LEU A 144 1.18 -6.26 -7.74
CA LEU A 144 -0.12 -5.71 -8.13
C LEU A 144 -0.70 -4.82 -7.03
N CYS A 145 -0.73 -5.30 -5.77
CA CYS A 145 -1.16 -4.48 -4.64
C CYS A 145 -0.29 -3.22 -4.47
N ALA A 146 1.03 -3.37 -4.59
CA ALA A 146 1.98 -2.27 -4.44
C ALA A 146 1.82 -1.20 -5.55
N ARG A 147 1.46 -1.57 -6.78
CA ARG A 147 1.14 -0.60 -7.85
C ARG A 147 -0.10 0.22 -7.50
N ASN A 148 -1.14 -0.42 -6.93
CA ASN A 148 -2.33 0.29 -6.47
C ASN A 148 -1.97 1.29 -5.38
N LEU A 149 -1.15 0.90 -4.40
CA LEU A 149 -0.61 1.79 -3.37
C LEU A 149 0.15 2.97 -3.99
N LYS A 150 1.09 2.71 -4.90
CA LYS A 150 1.87 3.75 -5.58
C LYS A 150 0.99 4.76 -6.32
N SER A 151 -0.05 4.26 -7.01
CA SER A 151 -1.02 5.12 -7.71
C SER A 151 -1.73 6.07 -6.73
N HIS A 152 -2.14 5.55 -5.56
CA HIS A 152 -2.75 6.36 -4.51
C HIS A 152 -1.77 7.42 -3.98
N LEU A 153 -0.55 7.02 -3.60
CA LEU A 153 0.47 7.94 -3.08
C LEU A 153 0.81 9.06 -4.07
N ASN A 154 0.92 8.74 -5.36
CA ASN A 154 1.13 9.75 -6.39
C ASN A 154 -0.04 10.74 -6.50
N LYS A 155 -1.29 10.26 -6.36
CA LYS A 155 -2.47 11.15 -6.33
C LYS A 155 -2.45 12.07 -5.12
N MET A 156 -2.08 11.55 -3.95
CA MET A 156 -1.98 12.34 -2.72
C MET A 156 -0.88 13.40 -2.83
N GLU A 157 0.28 13.02 -3.35
CA GLU A 157 1.39 13.96 -3.56
C GLU A 157 1.01 15.09 -4.53
N ARG A 158 0.34 14.75 -5.64
CA ARG A 158 -0.17 15.75 -6.57
C ARG A 158 -1.15 16.72 -5.91
N LYS A 159 -2.12 16.20 -5.12
CA LYS A 159 -3.06 17.04 -4.37
C LYS A 159 -2.34 17.98 -3.40
N LYS A 160 -1.37 17.47 -2.63
CA LYS A 160 -0.56 18.29 -1.71
C LYS A 160 0.21 19.39 -2.45
N LYS A 161 0.86 19.05 -3.57
CA LYS A 161 1.59 20.04 -4.40
C LYS A 161 0.65 21.09 -4.99
N THR A 162 -0.54 20.71 -5.45
CA THR A 162 -1.54 21.65 -5.95
C THR A 162 -2.05 22.57 -4.84
N HIS A 163 -2.33 22.02 -3.66
CA HIS A 163 -2.77 22.82 -2.52
C HIS A 163 -1.70 23.83 -2.06
N ALA A 164 -0.44 23.38 -1.92
CA ALA A 164 0.67 24.27 -1.56
C ALA A 164 0.88 25.41 -2.58
N LYS A 165 0.78 25.11 -3.87
CA LYS A 165 0.84 26.16 -4.91
C LYS A 165 -0.32 27.14 -4.78
N PHE A 166 -1.49 26.66 -4.43
CA PHE A 166 -2.68 27.49 -4.25
C PHE A 166 -2.53 28.43 -3.04
N GLU A 167 -2.07 27.94 -1.89
CA GLU A 167 -1.80 28.75 -0.72
C GLU A 167 -0.83 29.90 -1.05
N ILE A 168 0.27 29.60 -1.76
CA ILE A 168 1.23 30.62 -2.20
C ILE A 168 0.56 31.67 -3.10
N VAL A 169 -0.29 31.26 -4.04
CA VAL A 169 -0.98 32.18 -4.95
C VAL A 169 -2.00 33.05 -4.17
N GLN A 170 -2.72 32.48 -3.23
CA GLN A 170 -3.68 33.24 -2.38
C GLN A 170 -2.98 34.28 -1.50
N GLU A 171 -1.78 33.97 -1.02
CA GLU A 171 -1.01 34.88 -0.16
C GLU A 171 -0.32 35.98 -0.95
N ILE A 172 0.34 35.62 -2.05
CA ILE A 172 1.20 36.57 -2.79
C ILE A 172 0.43 37.42 -3.81
N LEU A 173 -0.60 36.88 -4.47
CA LEU A 173 -1.30 37.57 -5.56
C LEU A 173 -1.98 38.87 -5.12
N PRO A 174 -2.68 38.95 -3.95
CA PRO A 174 -3.27 40.19 -3.44
C PRO A 174 -2.21 41.27 -3.17
N ASP A 175 -1.10 40.88 -2.53
CA ASP A 175 0.00 41.81 -2.22
C ASP A 175 0.65 42.40 -3.49
N MET A 176 0.87 41.56 -4.49
CA MET A 176 1.40 42.00 -5.78
C MET A 176 0.43 42.96 -6.48
N ALA A 177 -0.86 42.63 -6.48
CA ALA A 177 -1.90 43.46 -7.09
C ALA A 177 -2.05 44.83 -6.39
N GLN A 178 -1.97 44.85 -5.07
CA GLN A 178 -2.00 46.07 -4.28
C GLN A 178 -0.81 46.98 -4.57
N LYS A 179 0.41 46.43 -4.59
CA LYS A 179 1.61 47.19 -4.89
C LYS A 179 1.60 47.74 -6.33
N ALA A 180 1.17 46.91 -7.30
CA ALA A 180 1.05 47.34 -8.68
C ALA A 180 -0.01 48.42 -8.86
N ALA A 181 -1.16 48.31 -8.20
CA ALA A 181 -2.24 49.32 -8.19
C ALA A 181 -1.76 50.66 -7.63
N GLN A 182 -1.02 50.64 -6.51
CA GLN A 182 -0.42 51.85 -5.91
C GLN A 182 0.58 52.55 -6.88
N GLN A 183 1.46 51.78 -7.56
CA GLN A 183 2.41 52.37 -8.52
C GLN A 183 1.72 52.97 -9.74
N LEU A 184 0.62 52.39 -10.19
CA LEU A 184 -0.10 52.81 -11.38
C LEU A 184 -1.21 53.85 -11.10
N GLY A 185 -1.46 54.18 -9.85
CA GLY A 185 -2.55 55.05 -9.44
C GLY A 185 -3.94 54.54 -9.83
N ARG A 186 -4.12 53.21 -9.86
CA ARG A 186 -5.36 52.55 -10.26
C ARG A 186 -5.97 51.77 -9.09
N PRO A 187 -7.29 51.55 -9.08
CA PRO A 187 -7.90 50.68 -8.06
C PRO A 187 -7.41 49.24 -8.14
N VAL A 188 -7.33 48.57 -6.99
CA VAL A 188 -6.92 47.16 -6.91
C VAL A 188 -7.93 46.29 -7.68
N PRO A 189 -7.50 45.46 -8.63
CA PRO A 189 -8.42 44.60 -9.38
C PRO A 189 -9.01 43.50 -8.51
N ASN A 190 -10.24 43.08 -8.79
CA ASN A 190 -10.84 41.91 -8.16
C ASN A 190 -10.18 40.65 -8.68
N LEU A 191 -9.50 39.90 -7.78
CA LEU A 191 -8.71 38.72 -8.11
C LEU A 191 -9.50 37.42 -8.01
N ASP A 192 -10.73 37.43 -7.48
CA ASP A 192 -11.51 36.20 -7.20
C ASP A 192 -11.69 35.33 -8.44
N ARG A 193 -12.00 35.95 -9.59
CA ARG A 193 -12.12 35.21 -10.85
C ARG A 193 -10.80 34.60 -11.35
N THR A 194 -9.70 35.29 -11.11
CA THR A 194 -8.37 34.83 -11.53
C THR A 194 -7.91 33.68 -10.65
N ILE A 195 -8.11 33.81 -9.34
CA ILE A 195 -7.84 32.76 -8.35
C ILE A 195 -8.66 31.52 -8.69
N THR A 196 -9.97 31.68 -8.93
CA THR A 196 -10.86 30.56 -9.28
C THR A 196 -10.45 29.85 -10.59
N LYS A 197 -9.97 30.61 -11.61
CA LYS A 197 -9.47 30.02 -12.85
C LYS A 197 -8.19 29.21 -12.64
N ILE A 198 -7.28 29.66 -11.79
CA ILE A 198 -6.04 28.94 -11.45
C ILE A 198 -6.36 27.66 -10.66
N MET A 199 -7.44 27.66 -9.88
CA MET A 199 -7.90 26.48 -9.11
C MET A 199 -8.48 25.37 -9.96
N ASN A 200 -9.14 25.69 -11.08
CA ASN A 200 -9.89 24.75 -11.91
C ASN A 200 -9.05 24.14 -13.06
N VAL A 201 -7.72 24.19 -12.97
CA VAL A 201 -6.78 23.57 -13.94
C VAL A 201 -6.21 22.25 -13.43
#